data_04057b6621ac724fdf10376aebe825cb
#
_entry.id   04057b6621ac724fdf10376aebe825cb
#
_cell.length_a   1.000
_cell.length_b   1.000
_cell.length_c   1.000
_cell.angle_alpha   90.00
_cell.angle_beta   90.00
_cell.angle_gamma   90.00
#
_symmetry.space_group_name_H-M   'P 1'
#
loop_
_entity.id
_entity.type
_entity.pdbx_description
1 polymer ?
#
loop_
_entity_poly.entity_id
_entity_poly.type
_entity_poly.pdbx_seq_one_letter_code
_entity_poly.pdbx_strand_id
1 'polypeptide(L)'
;MVKSDDEGSQEYIIKQIHRLLRPFMLRRLKNDVEKHLPHKKEIYLFIGLSKLQKQLYKNILTGNIDVVNGIGDKIKLLNALMQLKKVCNHPYLFDKVEPGPPFIDGEHLVDNSMKFKVLDLLLPKLMKEGCKVLIFSQMTRLLNILDDFLRYRGFKYCRIDG
;
A
#
# COMPACT_ATOMS: atom_id res chain seq x y z
N MET A 1 21.63 32.43 5.48
CA MET A 1 22.51 31.94 6.55
C MET A 1 21.74 31.96 7.88
N VAL A 2 20.60 31.23 7.98
CA VAL A 2 19.71 31.17 9.18
C VAL A 2 19.06 29.79 9.27
N LYS A 3 19.77 28.66 9.07
CA LYS A 3 19.21 27.31 9.20
C LYS A 3 19.93 26.39 10.19
N SER A 4 21.04 26.83 10.79
CA SER A 4 21.84 25.99 11.69
C SER A 4 21.47 26.08 13.16
N ASP A 5 20.79 27.15 13.58
CA ASP A 5 20.44 27.36 14.99
C ASP A 5 19.15 26.64 15.41
N ASP A 6 18.30 26.30 14.44
CA ASP A 6 16.99 25.65 14.70
C ASP A 6 17.13 24.12 14.90
N GLU A 7 18.07 23.47 14.21
CA GLU A 7 18.30 22.03 14.34
C GLU A 7 18.89 21.64 15.72
N GLY A 8 19.82 22.43 16.23
CA GLY A 8 20.40 22.21 17.56
C GLY A 8 19.40 22.42 18.70
N SER A 9 18.51 23.37 18.53
CA SER A 9 17.43 23.64 19.50
C SER A 9 16.38 22.53 19.50
N GLN A 10 16.01 22.00 18.35
CA GLN A 10 15.07 20.89 18.22
C GLN A 10 15.65 19.59 18.81
N GLU A 11 16.91 19.30 18.54
CA GLU A 11 17.58 18.10 19.12
C GLU A 11 17.66 18.17 20.64
N TYR A 12 17.92 19.34 21.19
CA TYR A 12 17.93 19.57 22.62
C TYR A 12 16.56 19.32 23.24
N ILE A 13 15.50 19.88 22.66
CA ILE A 13 14.10 19.70 23.12
C ILE A 13 13.72 18.21 23.06
N ILE A 14 14.03 17.51 22.00
CA ILE A 14 13.76 16.07 21.83
C ILE A 14 14.46 15.27 22.93
N LYS A 15 15.74 15.59 23.24
CA LYS A 15 16.49 14.94 24.33
C LYS A 15 15.84 15.16 25.70
N GLN A 16 15.35 16.37 25.96
CA GLN A 16 14.64 16.67 27.23
C GLN A 16 13.32 15.91 27.33
N ILE A 17 12.52 15.87 26.26
CA ILE A 17 11.28 15.10 26.20
C ILE A 17 11.56 13.61 26.43
N HIS A 18 12.56 13.04 25.77
CA HIS A 18 12.95 11.65 25.97
C HIS A 18 13.35 11.36 27.42
N ARG A 19 14.06 12.29 28.08
CA ARG A 19 14.45 12.14 29.50
C ARG A 19 13.22 12.10 30.42
N LEU A 20 12.22 12.94 30.16
CA LEU A 20 10.97 12.99 30.92
C LEU A 20 10.09 11.75 30.68
N LEU A 21 10.04 11.26 29.45
CA LEU A 21 9.21 10.11 29.08
C LEU A 21 9.85 8.76 29.42
N ARG A 22 11.15 8.69 29.60
CA ARG A 22 11.90 7.44 29.82
C ARG A 22 11.34 6.57 30.95
N PRO A 23 10.91 7.10 32.13
CA PRO A 23 10.33 6.27 33.20
C PRO A 23 8.95 5.69 32.84
N PHE A 24 8.24 6.27 31.87
CA PHE A 24 6.87 5.88 31.48
C PHE A 24 6.81 5.11 30.18
N MET A 25 7.95 4.92 29.49
CA MET A 25 8.01 4.35 28.16
C MET A 25 8.99 3.19 28.09
N LEU A 26 8.51 2.02 27.67
CA LEU A 26 9.36 0.88 27.32
C LEU A 26 9.61 0.87 25.82
N ARG A 27 10.85 1.12 25.39
CA ARG A 27 11.26 1.02 23.99
C ARG A 27 12.36 -0.03 23.86
N ARG A 28 12.12 -1.05 23.04
CA ARG A 28 13.08 -2.09 22.72
C ARG A 28 13.34 -2.08 21.22
N LEU A 29 14.60 -1.96 20.83
CA LEU A 29 14.99 -2.11 19.42
C LEU A 29 15.22 -3.59 19.15
N LYS A 30 14.89 -4.05 17.93
CA LYS A 30 15.13 -5.45 17.54
C LYS A 30 16.60 -5.86 17.70
N ASN A 31 17.51 -4.99 17.34
CA ASN A 31 18.97 -5.24 17.46
C ASN A 31 19.44 -5.42 18.91
N ASP A 32 18.70 -4.89 19.89
CA ASP A 32 19.06 -5.00 21.30
C ASP A 32 18.58 -6.31 21.93
N VAL A 33 17.44 -6.84 21.45
CA VAL A 33 16.78 -8.02 22.02
C VAL A 33 16.96 -9.29 21.20
N GLU A 34 17.11 -9.19 19.86
CA GLU A 34 17.22 -10.32 18.94
C GLU A 34 18.49 -10.25 18.11
N LYS A 35 19.53 -10.93 18.59
CA LYS A 35 20.87 -10.96 17.94
C LYS A 35 20.99 -12.04 16.85
N HIS A 36 20.04 -12.98 16.79
CA HIS A 36 20.09 -14.15 15.90
C HIS A 36 19.22 -14.01 14.64
N LEU A 37 18.63 -12.83 14.41
CA LEU A 37 17.86 -12.60 13.19
C LEU A 37 18.80 -12.55 11.98
N PRO A 38 18.43 -13.24 10.87
CA PRO A 38 19.19 -13.14 9.63
C PRO A 38 19.17 -11.73 9.06
N HIS A 39 20.13 -11.42 8.20
CA HIS A 39 20.20 -10.10 7.56
C HIS A 39 18.95 -9.80 6.72
N LYS A 40 18.37 -8.63 6.94
CA LYS A 40 17.27 -8.10 6.16
C LYS A 40 17.80 -7.53 4.84
N LYS A 41 17.27 -8.00 3.71
CA LYS A 41 17.51 -7.40 2.39
C LYS A 41 16.26 -6.68 1.94
N GLU A 42 16.35 -5.39 1.64
CA GLU A 42 15.26 -4.59 1.10
C GLU A 42 15.44 -4.43 -0.41
N ILE A 43 14.36 -4.66 -1.15
CA ILE A 43 14.33 -4.54 -2.61
C ILE A 43 13.17 -3.63 -2.98
N TYR A 44 13.46 -2.56 -3.72
CA TYR A 44 12.47 -1.63 -4.26
C TYR A 44 12.18 -1.99 -5.71
N LEU A 45 10.95 -2.38 -6.00
CA LEU A 45 10.49 -2.64 -7.35
C LEU A 45 9.70 -1.44 -7.87
N PHE A 46 10.25 -0.74 -8.83
CA PHE A 46 9.56 0.34 -9.54
C PHE A 46 8.73 -0.25 -10.68
N ILE A 47 7.42 -0.09 -10.59
CA ILE A 47 6.48 -0.61 -11.58
C ILE A 47 5.65 0.52 -12.17
N GLY A 48 5.34 0.43 -13.48
CA GLY A 48 4.47 1.37 -14.15
C GLY A 48 3.00 1.20 -13.73
N LEU A 49 2.12 1.93 -14.40
CA LEU A 49 0.67 1.81 -14.24
C LEU A 49 0.07 1.12 -15.46
N SER A 50 -1.01 0.34 -15.27
CA SER A 50 -1.82 -0.21 -16.35
C SER A 50 -2.49 0.90 -17.17
N LYS A 51 -3.06 0.56 -18.33
CA LYS A 51 -3.81 1.54 -19.13
C LYS A 51 -4.95 2.17 -18.35
N LEU A 52 -5.74 1.36 -17.65
CA LEU A 52 -6.84 1.80 -16.81
C LEU A 52 -6.36 2.68 -15.64
N GLN A 53 -5.30 2.26 -14.97
CA GLN A 53 -4.71 3.06 -13.89
C GLN A 53 -4.23 4.43 -14.38
N LYS A 54 -3.57 4.50 -15.55
CA LYS A 54 -3.12 5.78 -16.14
C LYS A 54 -4.27 6.71 -16.43
N GLN A 55 -5.37 6.18 -16.96
CA GLN A 55 -6.56 6.95 -17.27
C GLN A 55 -7.19 7.53 -16.01
N LEU A 56 -7.41 6.70 -14.99
CA LEU A 56 -7.95 7.14 -13.69
C LEU A 56 -7.02 8.14 -13.00
N TYR A 57 -5.72 7.91 -13.03
CA TYR A 57 -4.71 8.81 -12.47
C TYR A 57 -4.79 10.20 -13.11
N LYS A 58 -4.84 10.25 -14.44
CA LYS A 58 -5.00 11.50 -15.20
C LYS A 58 -6.31 12.22 -14.84
N ASN A 59 -7.42 11.50 -14.77
CA ASN A 59 -8.72 12.08 -14.42
C ASN A 59 -8.70 12.72 -13.02
N ILE A 60 -8.05 12.09 -12.06
CA ILE A 60 -7.91 12.65 -10.71
C ILE A 60 -7.07 13.94 -10.73
N LEU A 61 -5.96 13.96 -11.46
CA LEU A 61 -5.10 15.15 -11.56
C LEU A 61 -5.75 16.33 -12.28
N THR A 62 -6.57 16.05 -13.30
CA THR A 62 -7.28 17.10 -14.06
C THR A 62 -8.55 17.61 -13.36
N GLY A 63 -8.87 17.10 -12.17
CA GLY A 63 -10.07 17.48 -11.43
C GLY A 63 -11.38 16.90 -11.99
N ASN A 64 -11.31 16.04 -13.02
CA ASN A 64 -12.48 15.34 -13.59
C ASN A 64 -12.89 14.14 -12.71
N ILE A 65 -13.05 14.41 -11.42
CA ILE A 65 -13.29 13.38 -10.42
C ILE A 65 -14.75 12.90 -10.45
N ASP A 66 -15.63 13.70 -11.00
CA ASP A 66 -17.04 13.35 -11.21
C ASP A 66 -17.21 12.07 -12.05
N VAL A 67 -16.28 11.81 -12.97
CA VAL A 67 -16.21 10.59 -13.79
C VAL A 67 -15.85 9.36 -12.93
N VAL A 68 -15.19 9.55 -11.78
CA VAL A 68 -14.69 8.46 -10.95
C VAL A 68 -15.63 8.12 -9.79
N ASN A 69 -16.28 9.11 -9.19
CA ASN A 69 -17.12 8.92 -8.01
C ASN A 69 -18.64 9.13 -8.28
N GLY A 70 -19.00 9.68 -9.44
CA GLY A 70 -20.41 9.92 -9.79
C GLY A 70 -21.14 10.97 -8.93
N ILE A 71 -20.44 11.75 -8.13
CA ILE A 71 -21.00 12.77 -7.24
C ILE A 71 -20.03 13.96 -7.17
N GLY A 72 -20.54 15.15 -7.47
CA GLY A 72 -19.79 16.40 -7.67
C GLY A 72 -19.22 17.08 -6.42
N ASP A 73 -18.45 16.38 -5.60
CA ASP A 73 -17.75 17.02 -4.47
C ASP A 73 -16.35 17.45 -4.85
N LYS A 74 -16.08 18.75 -4.69
CA LYS A 74 -14.73 19.34 -4.82
C LYS A 74 -13.80 18.69 -3.81
N ILE A 75 -12.95 17.79 -4.27
CA ILE A 75 -12.02 17.05 -3.42
C ILE A 75 -10.93 17.98 -2.90
N LYS A 76 -10.82 18.08 -1.58
CA LYS A 76 -9.67 18.71 -0.91
C LYS A 76 -8.38 17.95 -1.22
N LEU A 77 -7.23 18.63 -1.25
CA LEU A 77 -5.92 18.08 -1.64
C LEU A 77 -5.58 16.72 -0.95
N LEU A 78 -5.88 16.59 0.34
CA LEU A 78 -5.70 15.33 1.10
C LEU A 78 -6.52 14.17 0.53
N ASN A 79 -7.71 14.48 0.02
CA ASN A 79 -8.57 13.49 -0.60
C ASN A 79 -8.02 13.06 -1.97
N ALA A 80 -7.39 13.96 -2.73
CA ALA A 80 -6.73 13.65 -3.99
C ALA A 80 -5.57 12.65 -3.80
N LEU A 81 -4.73 12.84 -2.78
CA LEU A 81 -3.65 11.90 -2.46
C LEU A 81 -4.18 10.51 -2.11
N MET A 82 -5.28 10.44 -1.37
CA MET A 82 -5.92 9.16 -1.06
C MET A 82 -6.47 8.48 -2.32
N GLN A 83 -7.08 9.23 -3.23
CA GLN A 83 -7.57 8.71 -4.50
C GLN A 83 -6.40 8.22 -5.39
N LEU A 84 -5.32 8.97 -5.48
CA LEU A 84 -4.11 8.54 -6.19
C LEU A 84 -3.52 7.25 -5.60
N LYS A 85 -3.49 7.13 -4.26
CA LYS A 85 -3.11 5.87 -3.58
C LYS A 85 -4.00 4.69 -4.01
N LYS A 86 -5.32 4.89 -4.08
CA LYS A 86 -6.25 3.85 -4.55
C LYS A 86 -5.92 3.42 -5.98
N VAL A 87 -5.77 4.38 -6.93
CA VAL A 87 -5.40 4.08 -8.32
C VAL A 87 -4.13 3.26 -8.38
N CYS A 88 -3.08 3.68 -7.65
CA CYS A 88 -1.79 2.98 -7.66
C CYS A 88 -1.85 1.58 -7.06
N ASN A 89 -2.82 1.30 -6.21
CA ASN A 89 -3.02 -0.03 -5.64
C ASN A 89 -3.83 -0.92 -6.58
N HIS A 90 -5.13 -0.61 -6.75
CA HIS A 90 -6.00 -1.34 -7.68
C HIS A 90 -7.17 -0.44 -8.12
N PRO A 91 -7.51 -0.40 -9.42
CA PRO A 91 -8.64 0.40 -9.92
C PRO A 91 -10.00 0.04 -9.29
N TYR A 92 -10.20 -1.20 -8.90
CA TYR A 92 -11.46 -1.68 -8.30
C TYR A 92 -11.68 -1.20 -6.86
N LEU A 93 -10.76 -0.40 -6.31
CA LEU A 93 -11.02 0.38 -5.11
C LEU A 93 -12.00 1.56 -5.36
N PHE A 94 -12.30 1.84 -6.64
CA PHE A 94 -13.34 2.78 -7.04
C PHE A 94 -14.62 2.01 -7.38
N ASP A 95 -15.74 2.52 -6.91
CA ASP A 95 -17.03 1.93 -7.18
C ASP A 95 -17.34 1.99 -8.69
N LYS A 96 -18.00 1.00 -9.22
CA LYS A 96 -18.42 0.88 -10.64
C LYS A 96 -17.29 0.76 -11.67
N VAL A 97 -16.04 0.56 -11.26
CA VAL A 97 -14.91 0.33 -12.18
C VAL A 97 -14.74 -1.16 -12.47
N GLU A 98 -15.07 -2.01 -11.52
CA GLU A 98 -15.08 -3.45 -11.71
C GLU A 98 -16.22 -3.87 -12.65
N PRO A 99 -15.96 -4.76 -13.65
CA PRO A 99 -16.98 -5.26 -14.54
C PRO A 99 -18.00 -6.13 -13.79
N GLY A 100 -19.26 -5.83 -13.89
CA GLY A 100 -20.35 -6.61 -13.28
C GLY A 100 -21.62 -5.80 -13.08
N PRO A 101 -22.69 -6.32 -12.47
CA PRO A 101 -22.98 -7.70 -12.06
C PRO A 101 -23.24 -8.67 -13.23
N PRO A 102 -22.93 -9.98 -13.11
CA PRO A 102 -22.32 -10.59 -11.92
C PRO A 102 -20.84 -10.28 -11.83
N PHE A 103 -20.30 -10.10 -10.60
CA PHE A 103 -18.87 -9.97 -10.34
C PHE A 103 -18.26 -11.38 -10.36
N ILE A 104 -17.34 -11.63 -11.28
CA ILE A 104 -16.71 -12.93 -11.49
C ILE A 104 -15.21 -12.74 -11.38
N ASP A 105 -14.55 -13.55 -10.52
CA ASP A 105 -13.11 -13.56 -10.41
C ASP A 105 -12.48 -13.99 -11.74
N GLY A 106 -11.47 -13.26 -12.21
CA GLY A 106 -10.86 -13.51 -13.51
C GLY A 106 -9.55 -12.76 -13.75
N GLU A 107 -9.00 -12.90 -14.96
CA GLU A 107 -7.75 -12.25 -15.39
C GLU A 107 -7.81 -10.71 -15.28
N HIS A 108 -8.99 -10.11 -15.32
CA HIS A 108 -9.15 -8.67 -15.17
C HIS A 108 -8.65 -8.13 -13.81
N LEU A 109 -8.64 -8.98 -12.75
CA LEU A 109 -8.03 -8.63 -11.45
C LEU A 109 -6.53 -8.39 -11.60
N VAL A 110 -5.87 -9.18 -12.43
CA VAL A 110 -4.44 -9.09 -12.69
C VAL A 110 -4.14 -8.00 -13.73
N ASP A 111 -4.87 -7.99 -14.84
CA ASP A 111 -4.59 -7.12 -15.99
C ASP A 111 -4.76 -5.63 -15.69
N ASN A 112 -5.70 -5.29 -14.82
CA ASN A 112 -6.00 -3.90 -14.50
C ASN A 112 -5.08 -3.30 -13.43
N SER A 113 -4.23 -4.09 -12.77
CA SER A 113 -3.28 -3.58 -11.79
C SER A 113 -1.87 -4.13 -12.01
N MET A 114 -0.91 -3.24 -12.25
CA MET A 114 0.49 -3.66 -12.42
C MET A 114 1.08 -4.27 -11.14
N LYS A 115 0.58 -3.89 -9.96
CA LYS A 115 0.99 -4.54 -8.70
C LYS A 115 0.54 -6.01 -8.67
N PHE A 116 -0.69 -6.29 -9.11
CA PHE A 116 -1.20 -7.65 -9.18
C PHE A 116 -0.49 -8.47 -10.27
N LYS A 117 -0.10 -7.85 -11.40
CA LYS A 117 0.76 -8.53 -12.38
C LYS A 117 2.10 -8.95 -11.81
N VAL A 118 2.72 -8.09 -11.01
CA VAL A 118 3.97 -8.45 -10.33
C VAL A 118 3.75 -9.55 -9.31
N LEU A 119 2.66 -9.50 -8.53
CA LEU A 119 2.31 -10.56 -7.60
C LEU A 119 2.07 -11.89 -8.29
N ASP A 120 1.37 -11.88 -9.42
CA ASP A 120 1.06 -13.08 -10.21
C ASP A 120 2.31 -13.79 -10.73
N LEU A 121 3.36 -13.04 -11.03
CA LEU A 121 4.66 -13.60 -11.43
C LEU A 121 5.53 -13.99 -10.23
N LEU A 122 5.47 -13.22 -9.15
CA LEU A 122 6.36 -13.36 -8.01
C LEU A 122 5.92 -14.49 -7.07
N LEU A 123 4.62 -14.58 -6.75
CA LEU A 123 4.12 -15.57 -5.79
C LEU A 123 4.43 -17.02 -6.18
N PRO A 124 4.16 -17.46 -7.43
CA PRO A 124 4.50 -18.83 -7.84
C PRO A 124 5.99 -19.13 -7.74
N LYS A 125 6.84 -18.14 -8.05
CA LYS A 125 8.30 -18.27 -7.95
C LYS A 125 8.73 -18.47 -6.49
N LEU A 126 8.28 -17.61 -5.59
CA LEU A 126 8.61 -17.70 -4.17
C LEU A 126 8.08 -18.99 -3.54
N MET A 127 6.89 -19.44 -3.92
CA MET A 127 6.34 -20.72 -3.44
C MET A 127 7.17 -21.91 -3.93
N LYS A 128 7.65 -21.87 -5.18
CA LYS A 128 8.52 -22.91 -5.74
C LYS A 128 9.86 -23.01 -5.00
N GLU A 129 10.35 -21.89 -4.50
CA GLU A 129 11.55 -21.78 -3.67
C GLU A 129 11.29 -22.14 -2.19
N GLY A 130 10.06 -22.51 -1.81
CA GLY A 130 9.68 -22.85 -0.43
C GLY A 130 9.58 -21.64 0.51
N CYS A 131 9.52 -20.44 -0.03
CA CYS A 131 9.43 -19.22 0.76
C CYS A 131 8.03 -19.06 1.38
N LYS A 132 7.99 -18.56 2.63
CA LYS A 132 6.76 -18.06 3.26
C LYS A 132 6.60 -16.58 2.94
N VAL A 133 5.45 -16.17 2.44
CA VAL A 133 5.18 -14.82 1.99
C VAL A 133 4.23 -14.11 2.94
N LEU A 134 4.56 -12.89 3.33
CA LEU A 134 3.69 -11.98 4.06
C LEU A 134 3.40 -10.76 3.17
N ILE A 135 2.11 -10.45 2.98
CA ILE A 135 1.66 -9.30 2.20
C ILE A 135 0.98 -8.31 3.15
N PHE A 136 1.43 -7.06 3.13
CA PHE A 136 0.87 -6.01 3.97
C PHE A 136 0.16 -4.96 3.13
N SER A 137 -1.03 -4.56 3.57
CA SER A 137 -1.78 -3.46 2.98
C SER A 137 -2.36 -2.56 4.07
N GLN A 138 -2.35 -1.26 3.84
CA GLN A 138 -3.02 -0.28 4.71
C GLN A 138 -4.53 -0.15 4.40
N MET A 139 -4.99 -0.73 3.29
CA MET A 139 -6.38 -0.64 2.84
C MET A 139 -7.06 -1.99 2.96
N THR A 140 -8.03 -2.12 3.86
CA THR A 140 -8.81 -3.36 4.03
C THR A 140 -9.56 -3.75 2.76
N ARG A 141 -10.11 -2.78 2.01
CA ARG A 141 -10.74 -3.04 0.71
C ARG A 141 -9.77 -3.64 -0.33
N LEU A 142 -8.47 -3.30 -0.26
CA LEU A 142 -7.47 -3.94 -1.13
C LEU A 142 -7.25 -5.40 -0.75
N LEU A 143 -7.34 -5.72 0.54
CA LEU A 143 -7.25 -7.12 1.00
C LEU A 143 -8.42 -7.96 0.47
N ASN A 144 -9.62 -7.38 0.29
CA ASN A 144 -10.74 -8.09 -0.33
C ASN A 144 -10.41 -8.46 -1.78
N ILE A 145 -9.92 -7.49 -2.57
CA ILE A 145 -9.49 -7.75 -3.97
C ILE A 145 -8.35 -8.77 -4.03
N LEU A 146 -7.45 -8.72 -3.04
CA LEU A 146 -6.36 -9.69 -2.93
C LEU A 146 -6.88 -11.10 -2.60
N ASP A 147 -7.91 -11.23 -1.74
CA ASP A 147 -8.58 -12.50 -1.46
C ASP A 147 -9.17 -13.12 -2.73
N ASP A 148 -9.88 -12.29 -3.53
CA ASP A 148 -10.47 -12.73 -4.80
C ASP A 148 -9.38 -13.22 -5.76
N PHE A 149 -8.28 -12.46 -5.89
CA PHE A 149 -7.12 -12.87 -6.70
C PHE A 149 -6.49 -14.17 -6.21
N LEU A 150 -6.24 -14.31 -4.90
CA LEU A 150 -5.60 -15.51 -4.33
C LEU A 150 -6.50 -16.75 -4.49
N ARG A 151 -7.82 -16.60 -4.31
CA ARG A 151 -8.80 -17.66 -4.59
C ARG A 151 -8.82 -18.05 -6.06
N TYR A 152 -8.85 -17.06 -6.95
CA TYR A 152 -8.82 -17.28 -8.39
C TYR A 152 -7.59 -18.07 -8.84
N ARG A 153 -6.41 -17.78 -8.25
CA ARG A 153 -5.16 -18.52 -8.53
C ARG A 153 -5.00 -19.81 -7.73
N GLY A 154 -5.91 -20.13 -6.80
CA GLY A 154 -5.85 -21.33 -5.96
C GLY A 154 -4.75 -21.32 -4.90
N PHE A 155 -4.28 -20.14 -4.48
CA PHE A 155 -3.31 -20.03 -3.39
C PHE A 155 -3.97 -20.28 -2.04
N LYS A 156 -3.29 -21.06 -1.16
CA LYS A 156 -3.68 -21.19 0.24
C LYS A 156 -3.11 -20.02 1.04
N TYR A 157 -3.95 -19.33 1.76
CA TYR A 157 -3.55 -18.14 2.55
C TYR A 157 -4.36 -18.04 3.84
N CYS A 158 -3.85 -17.22 4.76
CA CYS A 158 -4.56 -16.76 5.95
C CYS A 158 -4.60 -15.23 5.92
N ARG A 159 -5.72 -14.65 6.35
CA ARG A 159 -5.90 -13.20 6.43
C ARG A 159 -6.05 -12.77 7.88
N ILE A 160 -5.39 -11.66 8.23
CA ILE A 160 -5.51 -10.99 9.52
C ILE A 160 -5.72 -9.51 9.26
N ASP A 161 -6.86 -8.97 9.63
CA ASP A 161 -7.19 -7.56 9.60
C ASP A 161 -7.95 -7.17 10.87
N GLY A 162 -7.85 -5.90 11.25
CA GLY A 162 -8.52 -5.35 12.42
C GLY A 162 -9.95 -4.91 12.14
#